data_e43d0f6b3e78c7b361e8a397d1157192
#
_entry.id   e43d0f6b3e78c7b361e8a397d1157192
#
_cell.length_a   1.000
_cell.length_b   1.000
_cell.length_c   1.000
_cell.angle_alpha   90.00
_cell.angle_beta   90.00
_cell.angle_gamma   90.00
#
_symmetry.space_group_name_H-M   'P 1'
#
loop_
_entity.id
_entity.type
_entity.pdbx_description
1 polymer ?
#
loop_
_entity_poly.entity_id
_entity_poly.type
_entity_poly.pdbx_seq_one_letter_code
_entity_poly.pdbx_strand_id
1 'polypeptide(L)'
;MEGKGERDMLKQQTGRSPSVGKAILSGTMTGAVLAFLGAAVLAKLLDMEAMKMEDTGYAILVIHLMAVFLGVRTTLSRAGKQESWAAAATGASYFLLLLAVNALFFQGEFTGMGVTLVLIAAATAAAVLTEGKQKGKRGRRHYKIPK
;
A
#
# COMPACT_ATOMS: atom_id res chain seq x y z
N MET A 1 -28.04 17.14 -35.63
CA MET A 1 -28.06 17.38 -34.16
C MET A 1 -27.59 16.17 -33.31
N GLU A 2 -27.16 15.09 -33.94
CA GLU A 2 -26.75 13.85 -33.21
C GLU A 2 -25.28 13.83 -32.74
N GLY A 3 -24.44 14.76 -33.15
CA GLY A 3 -23.02 14.74 -32.83
C GLY A 3 -22.63 15.32 -31.46
N LYS A 4 -23.54 15.95 -30.72
CA LYS A 4 -23.20 16.63 -29.45
C LYS A 4 -23.29 15.68 -28.25
N GLY A 5 -24.27 14.78 -28.24
CA GLY A 5 -24.44 13.79 -27.16
C GLY A 5 -23.35 12.72 -27.13
N GLU A 6 -22.87 12.32 -28.32
CA GLU A 6 -21.82 11.31 -28.46
C GLU A 6 -20.43 11.85 -28.06
N ARG A 7 -20.15 13.12 -28.31
CA ARG A 7 -18.93 13.80 -27.84
C ARG A 7 -18.92 14.04 -26.33
N ASP A 8 -20.08 14.26 -25.72
CA ASP A 8 -20.18 14.43 -24.27
C ASP A 8 -20.08 13.08 -23.55
N MET A 9 -20.58 11.98 -24.11
CA MET A 9 -20.35 10.63 -23.59
C MET A 9 -18.87 10.21 -23.71
N LEU A 10 -18.20 10.55 -24.81
CA LEU A 10 -16.76 10.28 -24.99
C LEU A 10 -15.90 11.10 -24.03
N LYS A 11 -16.29 12.34 -23.72
CA LYS A 11 -15.61 13.16 -22.71
C LYS A 11 -15.81 12.66 -21.27
N GLN A 12 -16.97 12.07 -20.97
CA GLN A 12 -17.18 11.41 -19.68
C GLN A 12 -16.38 10.11 -19.54
N GLN A 13 -16.07 9.42 -20.64
CA GLN A 13 -15.21 8.23 -20.61
C GLN A 13 -13.70 8.56 -20.51
N THR A 14 -13.26 9.72 -20.92
CA THR A 14 -11.85 10.16 -20.82
C THR A 14 -11.53 10.78 -19.46
N GLY A 15 -12.53 11.16 -18.65
CA GLY A 15 -12.39 11.52 -17.22
C GLY A 15 -12.26 10.31 -16.29
N ARG A 16 -11.76 9.17 -16.79
CA ARG A 16 -11.58 7.96 -16.04
C ARG A 16 -10.61 8.22 -14.88
N SER A 17 -11.14 8.32 -13.66
CA SER A 17 -10.36 8.04 -12.46
C SER A 17 -9.53 6.78 -12.72
N PRO A 18 -8.24 6.75 -12.37
CA PRO A 18 -7.41 5.58 -12.62
C PRO A 18 -8.16 4.38 -12.08
N SER A 19 -8.35 3.34 -12.94
CA SER A 19 -9.14 2.18 -12.55
C SER A 19 -8.61 1.68 -11.22
N VAL A 20 -9.49 1.39 -10.26
CA VAL A 20 -9.11 0.94 -8.92
C VAL A 20 -8.10 -0.19 -8.99
N GLY A 21 -8.23 -1.07 -9.98
CA GLY A 21 -7.25 -2.12 -10.24
C GLY A 21 -5.84 -1.59 -10.51
N LYS A 22 -5.69 -0.49 -11.26
CA LYS A 22 -4.37 0.14 -11.48
C LYS A 22 -3.81 0.76 -10.19
N ALA A 23 -4.68 1.30 -9.33
CA ALA A 23 -4.29 1.84 -8.05
C ALA A 23 -3.79 0.73 -7.11
N ILE A 24 -4.52 -0.40 -7.02
CA ILE A 24 -4.12 -1.58 -6.24
C ILE A 24 -2.78 -2.13 -6.74
N LEU A 25 -2.65 -2.34 -8.04
CA LEU A 25 -1.40 -2.82 -8.64
C LEU A 25 -0.23 -1.89 -8.32
N SER A 26 -0.43 -0.58 -8.48
CA SER A 26 0.60 0.41 -8.15
C SER A 26 0.99 0.41 -6.67
N GLY A 27 0.02 0.27 -5.76
CA GLY A 27 0.29 0.17 -4.33
C GLY A 27 1.04 -1.10 -3.96
N THR A 28 0.62 -2.25 -4.50
CA THR A 28 1.29 -3.54 -4.30
C THR A 28 2.74 -3.49 -4.83
N MET A 29 2.96 -2.94 -6.01
CA MET A 29 4.31 -2.79 -6.59
C MET A 29 5.17 -1.84 -5.76
N THR A 30 4.62 -0.72 -5.27
CA THR A 30 5.33 0.19 -4.36
C THR A 30 5.76 -0.54 -3.08
N GLY A 31 4.86 -1.30 -2.46
CA GLY A 31 5.18 -2.12 -1.29
C GLY A 31 6.27 -3.15 -1.58
N ALA A 32 6.17 -3.87 -2.71
CA ALA A 32 7.16 -4.86 -3.11
C ALA A 32 8.56 -4.24 -3.32
N VAL A 33 8.64 -3.12 -4.02
CA VAL A 33 9.92 -2.40 -4.24
C VAL A 33 10.52 -1.94 -2.91
N LEU A 34 9.72 -1.39 -2.01
CA LEU A 34 10.18 -0.96 -0.69
C LEU A 34 10.67 -2.13 0.17
N ALA A 35 9.95 -3.26 0.15
CA ALA A 35 10.40 -4.47 0.83
C ALA A 35 11.73 -4.98 0.27
N PHE A 36 11.90 -4.95 -1.05
CA PHE A 36 13.14 -5.38 -1.70
C PHE A 36 14.32 -4.47 -1.34
N LEU A 37 14.10 -3.16 -1.37
CA LEU A 37 15.12 -2.18 -0.94
C LEU A 37 15.45 -2.35 0.54
N GLY A 38 14.47 -2.55 1.40
CA GLY A 38 14.66 -2.80 2.82
C GLY A 38 15.47 -4.08 3.07
N ALA A 39 15.17 -5.16 2.34
CA ALA A 39 15.94 -6.39 2.42
C ALA A 39 17.40 -6.22 1.95
N ALA A 40 17.63 -5.45 0.89
CA ALA A 40 18.99 -5.15 0.42
C ALA A 40 19.79 -4.34 1.45
N VAL A 41 19.15 -3.34 2.09
CA VAL A 41 19.78 -2.58 3.18
C VAL A 41 20.09 -3.48 4.36
N LEU A 42 19.15 -4.36 4.75
CA LEU A 42 19.33 -5.31 5.85
C LEU A 42 20.50 -6.28 5.57
N ALA A 43 20.56 -6.82 4.35
CA ALA A 43 21.65 -7.69 3.93
C ALA A 43 23.02 -6.97 4.05
N LYS A 44 23.06 -5.68 3.68
CA LYS A 44 24.28 -4.88 3.80
C LYS A 44 24.67 -4.63 5.27
N LEU A 45 23.69 -4.36 6.14
CA LEU A 45 23.95 -4.17 7.58
C LEU A 45 24.48 -5.45 8.25
N LEU A 46 23.98 -6.62 7.81
CA LEU A 46 24.51 -7.92 8.29
C LEU A 46 25.92 -8.18 7.78
N ASP A 47 26.20 -7.89 6.51
CA ASP A 47 27.53 -8.04 5.91
C ASP A 47 28.60 -7.16 6.61
N MET A 48 28.19 -5.98 7.07
CA MET A 48 29.05 -5.06 7.82
C MET A 48 29.12 -5.36 9.33
N GLU A 49 28.51 -6.45 9.80
CA GLU A 49 28.40 -6.79 11.24
C GLU A 49 27.77 -5.67 12.10
N ALA A 50 27.09 -4.71 11.46
CA ALA A 50 26.43 -3.60 12.14
C ALA A 50 25.12 -4.02 12.87
N MET A 51 24.62 -5.23 12.57
CA MET A 51 23.43 -5.82 13.19
C MET A 51 23.68 -7.28 13.55
N LYS A 52 23.13 -7.70 14.68
CA LYS A 52 23.18 -9.11 15.10
C LYS A 52 22.14 -9.94 14.35
N MET A 53 22.46 -11.19 14.08
CA MET A 53 21.53 -12.15 13.47
C MET A 53 20.22 -12.29 14.23
N GLU A 54 20.25 -12.17 15.55
CA GLU A 54 19.07 -12.26 16.43
C GLU A 54 18.05 -11.16 16.17
N ASP A 55 18.51 -9.96 15.76
CA ASP A 55 17.65 -8.80 15.52
C ASP A 55 17.05 -8.78 14.09
N THR A 56 17.54 -9.66 13.22
CA THR A 56 17.11 -9.72 11.80
C THR A 56 15.63 -9.96 11.65
N GLY A 57 15.04 -10.82 12.49
CA GLY A 57 13.62 -11.11 12.46
C GLY A 57 12.75 -9.87 12.68
N TYR A 58 13.10 -9.05 13.68
CA TYR A 58 12.39 -7.79 13.97
C TYR A 58 12.55 -6.77 12.85
N ALA A 59 13.75 -6.66 12.28
CA ALA A 59 14.02 -5.76 11.17
C ALA A 59 13.19 -6.12 9.93
N ILE A 60 13.07 -7.41 9.59
CA ILE A 60 12.22 -7.89 8.50
C ILE A 60 10.75 -7.52 8.74
N LEU A 61 10.23 -7.70 9.95
CA LEU A 61 8.86 -7.34 10.29
C LEU A 61 8.61 -5.84 10.13
N VAL A 62 9.53 -4.99 10.58
CA VAL A 62 9.44 -3.54 10.42
C VAL A 62 9.46 -3.14 8.94
N ILE A 63 10.32 -3.75 8.13
CA ILE A 63 10.40 -3.50 6.68
C ILE A 63 9.06 -3.83 6.02
N HIS A 64 8.46 -4.99 6.32
CA HIS A 64 7.17 -5.37 5.75
C HIS A 64 6.04 -4.45 6.21
N LEU A 65 6.01 -4.06 7.49
CA LEU A 65 5.01 -3.14 8.02
C LEU A 65 5.06 -1.79 7.30
N MET A 66 6.26 -1.23 7.10
CA MET A 66 6.45 0.02 6.36
C MET A 66 6.11 -0.12 4.89
N ALA A 67 6.49 -1.23 4.25
CA ALA A 67 6.21 -1.52 2.86
C ALA A 67 4.70 -1.59 2.59
N VAL A 68 3.94 -2.31 3.42
CA VAL A 68 2.48 -2.41 3.32
C VAL A 68 1.82 -1.06 3.58
N PHE A 69 2.23 -0.36 4.65
CA PHE A 69 1.67 0.94 5.01
C PHE A 69 1.80 1.94 3.85
N LEU A 70 2.99 2.08 3.27
CA LEU A 70 3.24 2.99 2.15
C LEU A 70 2.57 2.50 0.85
N GLY A 71 2.53 1.20 0.61
CA GLY A 71 1.81 0.61 -0.52
C GLY A 71 0.33 0.90 -0.47
N VAL A 72 -0.32 0.65 0.66
CA VAL A 72 -1.76 0.96 0.87
C VAL A 72 -2.03 2.46 0.75
N ARG A 73 -1.18 3.30 1.32
CA ARG A 73 -1.30 4.75 1.19
C ARG A 73 -1.22 5.21 -0.26
N THR A 74 -0.34 4.60 -1.07
CA THR A 74 -0.24 4.86 -2.51
C THR A 74 -1.52 4.47 -3.24
N THR A 75 -2.12 3.32 -2.90
CA THR A 75 -3.41 2.89 -3.43
C THR A 75 -4.50 3.90 -3.12
N LEU A 76 -4.66 4.28 -1.84
CA LEU A 76 -5.69 5.22 -1.39
C LEU A 76 -5.55 6.60 -2.02
N SER A 77 -4.31 7.06 -2.24
CA SER A 77 -4.07 8.35 -2.90
C SER A 77 -4.50 8.36 -4.37
N ARG A 78 -4.45 7.20 -5.03
CA ARG A 78 -4.79 7.04 -6.46
C ARG A 78 -6.22 6.59 -6.71
N ALA A 79 -6.76 5.68 -5.88
CA ALA A 79 -8.12 5.15 -6.02
C ALA A 79 -9.21 6.15 -5.62
N GLY A 80 -8.83 7.21 -4.88
CA GLY A 80 -9.81 8.10 -4.27
C GLY A 80 -10.32 7.58 -2.92
N LYS A 81 -10.74 8.53 -2.09
CA LYS A 81 -10.94 8.33 -0.64
C LYS A 81 -12.19 7.52 -0.25
N GLN A 82 -13.03 7.15 -1.20
CA GLN A 82 -14.26 6.39 -0.92
C GLN A 82 -14.08 4.87 -1.00
N GLU A 83 -12.92 4.41 -1.47
CA GLU A 83 -12.68 3.00 -1.74
C GLU A 83 -11.76 2.36 -0.70
N SER A 84 -12.18 2.35 0.55
CA SER A 84 -11.45 1.67 1.64
C SER A 84 -11.21 0.18 1.39
N TRP A 85 -12.08 -0.47 0.59
CA TRP A 85 -11.87 -1.85 0.16
C TRP A 85 -10.60 -2.03 -0.69
N ALA A 86 -10.19 -1.00 -1.45
CA ALA A 86 -8.97 -1.02 -2.23
C ALA A 86 -7.71 -1.14 -1.35
N ALA A 87 -7.76 -0.61 -0.13
CA ALA A 87 -6.72 -0.79 0.87
C ALA A 87 -6.59 -2.26 1.29
N ALA A 88 -7.73 -2.90 1.60
CA ALA A 88 -7.76 -4.32 1.95
C ALA A 88 -7.30 -5.20 0.79
N ALA A 89 -7.73 -4.88 -0.44
CA ALA A 89 -7.29 -5.58 -1.65
C ALA A 89 -5.77 -5.45 -1.88
N THR A 90 -5.18 -4.28 -1.60
CA THR A 90 -3.73 -4.07 -1.70
C THR A 90 -2.98 -4.89 -0.66
N GLY A 91 -3.44 -4.91 0.59
CA GLY A 91 -2.85 -5.74 1.65
C GLY A 91 -2.92 -7.23 1.31
N ALA A 92 -4.07 -7.71 0.82
CA ALA A 92 -4.26 -9.09 0.38
C ALA A 92 -3.36 -9.44 -0.82
N SER A 93 -3.26 -8.56 -1.82
CA SER A 93 -2.39 -8.75 -2.98
C SER A 93 -0.91 -8.81 -2.58
N TYR A 94 -0.49 -7.97 -1.65
CA TYR A 94 0.86 -8.00 -1.10
C TYR A 94 1.14 -9.30 -0.34
N PHE A 95 0.18 -9.78 0.45
CA PHE A 95 0.29 -11.05 1.15
C PHE A 95 0.40 -12.24 0.19
N LEU A 96 -0.42 -12.27 -0.87
CA LEU A 96 -0.34 -13.29 -1.93
C LEU A 96 1.02 -13.27 -2.64
N LEU A 97 1.57 -12.08 -2.87
CA LEU A 97 2.91 -11.93 -3.44
C LEU A 97 3.99 -12.51 -2.52
N LEU A 98 3.90 -12.25 -1.20
CA LEU A 98 4.81 -12.87 -0.22
C LEU A 98 4.68 -14.39 -0.18
N LEU A 99 3.45 -14.92 -0.26
CA LEU A 99 3.20 -16.36 -0.35
C LEU A 99 3.86 -16.97 -1.59
N ALA A 100 3.70 -16.32 -2.75
CA ALA A 100 4.29 -16.77 -4.00
C ALA A 100 5.83 -16.78 -3.93
N VAL A 101 6.43 -15.71 -3.39
CA VAL A 101 7.88 -15.64 -3.19
C VAL A 101 8.36 -16.73 -2.23
N ASN A 102 7.64 -16.94 -1.12
CA ASN A 102 7.98 -18.00 -0.16
C ASN A 102 7.90 -19.38 -0.80
N ALA A 103 6.82 -19.67 -1.54
CA ALA A 103 6.65 -20.97 -2.23
C ALA A 103 7.75 -21.22 -3.26
N LEU A 104 8.20 -20.20 -4.00
CA LEU A 104 9.20 -20.31 -5.05
C LEU A 104 10.62 -20.44 -4.52
N PHE A 105 10.96 -19.72 -3.46
CA PHE A 105 12.36 -19.59 -3.00
C PHE A 105 12.65 -20.36 -1.70
N PHE A 106 11.63 -20.59 -0.85
CA PHE A 106 11.80 -21.19 0.47
C PHE A 106 11.07 -22.54 0.62
N GLN A 107 10.72 -23.18 -0.48
CA GLN A 107 10.09 -24.51 -0.52
C GLN A 107 8.81 -24.65 0.32
N GLY A 108 8.14 -23.51 0.60
CA GLY A 108 6.86 -23.52 1.30
C GLY A 108 6.95 -23.70 2.81
N GLU A 109 8.09 -23.41 3.43
CA GLU A 109 8.15 -23.32 4.89
C GLU A 109 7.38 -22.08 5.36
N PHE A 110 6.15 -22.29 5.83
CA PHE A 110 5.22 -21.22 6.24
C PHE A 110 5.34 -20.84 7.73
N THR A 111 6.48 -21.07 8.33
CA THR A 111 6.73 -20.68 9.72
C THR A 111 6.63 -19.16 9.89
N GLY A 112 5.75 -18.69 10.78
CA GLY A 112 5.55 -17.25 11.03
C GLY A 112 4.57 -16.53 10.10
N MET A 113 3.96 -17.20 9.13
CA MET A 113 2.98 -16.59 8.20
C MET A 113 1.77 -15.98 8.91
N GLY A 114 1.32 -16.55 10.03
CA GLY A 114 0.24 -15.99 10.82
C GLY A 114 0.59 -14.62 11.40
N VAL A 115 1.81 -14.44 11.89
CA VAL A 115 2.29 -13.14 12.40
C VAL A 115 2.36 -12.11 11.27
N THR A 116 2.87 -12.52 10.11
CA THR A 116 2.95 -11.66 8.92
C THR A 116 1.57 -11.21 8.47
N LEU A 117 0.58 -12.09 8.46
CA LEU A 117 -0.80 -11.77 8.10
C LEU A 117 -1.42 -10.74 9.06
N VAL A 118 -1.24 -10.93 10.38
CA VAL A 118 -1.72 -9.99 11.40
C VAL A 118 -1.04 -8.63 11.24
N LEU A 119 0.25 -8.57 10.97
CA LEU A 119 0.98 -7.33 10.73
C LEU A 119 0.51 -6.60 9.47
N ILE A 120 0.26 -7.33 8.38
CA ILE A 120 -0.28 -6.75 7.15
C ILE A 120 -1.67 -6.17 7.39
N ALA A 121 -2.53 -6.89 8.13
CA ALA A 121 -3.86 -6.40 8.50
C ALA A 121 -3.77 -5.13 9.37
N ALA A 122 -2.89 -5.11 10.36
CA ALA A 122 -2.66 -3.96 11.23
C ALA A 122 -2.10 -2.76 10.46
N ALA A 123 -1.12 -2.95 9.57
CA ALA A 123 -0.56 -1.90 8.73
C ALA A 123 -1.60 -1.31 7.76
N THR A 124 -2.44 -2.17 7.18
CA THR A 124 -3.54 -1.76 6.30
C THR A 124 -4.56 -0.92 7.07
N ALA A 125 -4.98 -1.36 8.25
CA ALA A 125 -5.90 -0.62 9.12
C ALA A 125 -5.31 0.73 9.54
N ALA A 126 -4.04 0.77 9.93
CA ALA A 126 -3.34 2.01 10.30
C ALA A 126 -3.28 3.00 9.12
N ALA A 127 -3.02 2.53 7.90
CA ALA A 127 -3.00 3.38 6.72
C ALA A 127 -4.37 4.00 6.42
N VAL A 128 -5.45 3.22 6.53
CA VAL A 128 -6.84 3.71 6.36
C VAL A 128 -7.19 4.75 7.42
N LEU A 129 -6.84 4.50 8.67
CA LEU A 129 -7.14 5.43 9.78
C LEU A 129 -6.37 6.75 9.67
N THR A 130 -5.12 6.72 9.21
CA THR A 130 -4.32 7.94 9.04
C THR A 130 -4.82 8.81 7.89
N GLU A 131 -5.28 8.22 6.80
CA GLU A 131 -5.92 8.96 5.69
C GLU A 131 -7.26 9.60 6.12
N GLY A 132 -8.04 8.93 6.96
CA GLY A 132 -9.29 9.47 7.50
C GLY A 132 -9.10 10.73 8.36
N LYS A 133 -8.05 10.76 9.18
CA LYS A 133 -7.74 11.90 10.09
C LYS A 133 -7.25 13.15 9.36
N GLN A 134 -6.58 13.04 8.22
CA GLN A 134 -6.10 14.21 7.48
C GLN A 134 -7.24 15.04 6.87
N LYS A 135 -8.40 14.44 6.59
CA LYS A 135 -9.58 15.16 6.09
C LYS A 135 -10.16 16.17 7.10
N GLY A 136 -10.15 15.84 8.39
CA GLY A 136 -10.71 16.72 9.44
C GLY A 136 -9.97 18.04 9.62
N LYS A 137 -8.68 18.07 9.32
CA LYS A 137 -7.85 19.29 9.48
C LYS A 137 -7.89 20.24 8.27
N ARG A 138 -8.13 19.73 7.05
CA ARG A 138 -8.20 20.58 5.84
C ARG A 138 -9.56 21.29 5.68
N GLY A 139 -10.65 20.74 6.20
CA GLY A 139 -11.98 21.34 6.13
C GLY A 139 -12.20 22.57 7.01
N ARG A 140 -11.35 22.77 8.03
CA ARG A 140 -11.53 23.89 8.99
C ARG A 140 -10.84 25.20 8.60
N ARG A 141 -10.10 25.28 7.49
CA ARG A 141 -9.33 26.48 7.13
C ARG A 141 -10.02 27.46 6.16
N HIS A 142 -11.25 27.19 5.71
CA HIS A 142 -11.92 28.05 4.73
C HIS A 142 -13.25 28.65 5.19
N TYR A 143 -13.36 29.07 6.44
CA TYR A 143 -14.42 30.02 6.83
C TYR A 143 -13.80 31.20 7.57
N LYS A 144 -13.13 32.07 6.83
CA LYS A 144 -12.99 33.49 7.23
C LYS A 144 -14.04 34.25 6.41
N ILE A 145 -15.16 34.56 7.04
CA ILE A 145 -16.13 35.52 6.55
C ILE A 145 -15.45 36.91 6.66
N PRO A 146 -15.27 37.66 5.55
CA PRO A 146 -14.85 39.07 5.65
C PRO A 146 -16.05 39.87 6.18
N LYS A 147 -15.80 40.66 7.22
CA LYS A 147 -16.70 41.73 7.65
C LYS A 147 -16.54 42.91 6.73
#